data_5bc2ba1c9f316e8b7b6edc085179f562
#
_entry.id   5bc2ba1c9f316e8b7b6edc085179f562
#
_cell.length_a   1.000
_cell.length_b   1.000
_cell.length_c   1.000
_cell.angle_alpha   90.00
_cell.angle_beta   90.00
_cell.angle_gamma   90.00
#
_symmetry.space_group_name_H-M   'P 1'
#
loop_
_entity.id
_entity.type
_entity.pdbx_description
1 polymer ?
#
loop_
_entity_poly.entity_id
_entity_poly.type
_entity_poly.pdbx_seq_one_letter_code
_entity_poly.pdbx_strand_id
1 'polypeptide(L)'
;MSEQEKTQNIFISYAHTNEEHKKRVEEIGNELMYLGFDVILDAWSFKKGEDLNKKMEQYADTSDNILIIGDKNYVEKANNRESGVGKESVIFTDSYMRNLSRNQNNIYYAYTEVDEEGQPVMPRYLKGNFAFDFTDKIRDFEKCEEIARTLYDEPLIPKPKIGKKPDFANIVSLRSAKRIERSEEISKSLLNEYIEDLKMELGEIDKYFLNRDTDTKPDFAKLQSLMKTWGNVVKKVSKPNDISKIIESLLQRIDDFSSQSKDGTKIFTRIAFVYTVAYAIDNEDFDYIEDLFKYDYFYDNRDAGFYIISMLCNPNFIHVESHQFGYMYSPRYLEIEDIIVRDNEYNIANVFEADIFIQFVCKMLGYDKWYVLDSDIYSRTNKFSPELKFIKSLKRERKVKQLFSILNLNDMKEFKEKINNLDYIKLFSVIEKENIATEK
;
A
#
# COMPACT_ATOMS: atom_id res chain seq x y z
N MET A 1 -14.87 8.42 -27.18
CA MET A 1 -16.18 7.81 -27.49
C MET A 1 -16.41 6.83 -26.36
N SER A 2 -17.37 7.11 -25.47
CA SER A 2 -17.78 6.20 -24.40
C SER A 2 -18.38 4.95 -25.06
N GLU A 3 -17.81 3.77 -24.82
CA GLU A 3 -18.49 2.52 -25.08
C GLU A 3 -19.82 2.60 -24.33
N GLN A 4 -20.93 2.57 -25.05
CA GLN A 4 -22.24 2.37 -24.43
C GLN A 4 -22.21 0.95 -23.87
N GLU A 5 -22.14 0.81 -22.55
CA GLU A 5 -22.29 -0.47 -21.87
C GLU A 5 -23.62 -1.08 -22.36
N LYS A 6 -23.52 -2.27 -22.97
CA LYS A 6 -24.67 -3.01 -23.44
C LYS A 6 -25.52 -3.39 -22.23
N THR A 7 -26.75 -2.89 -22.15
CA THR A 7 -27.68 -3.28 -21.10
C THR A 7 -27.87 -4.80 -21.13
N GLN A 8 -27.59 -5.47 -20.02
CA GLN A 8 -27.79 -6.91 -19.86
C GLN A 8 -29.28 -7.19 -19.64
N ASN A 9 -29.80 -8.26 -20.21
CA ASN A 9 -31.18 -8.69 -19.95
C ASN A 9 -31.22 -9.87 -18.98
N ILE A 10 -32.29 -9.94 -18.18
CA ILE A 10 -32.54 -11.00 -17.19
C ILE A 10 -33.94 -11.58 -17.45
N PHE A 11 -34.01 -12.86 -17.79
CA PHE A 11 -35.28 -13.59 -17.79
C PHE A 11 -35.56 -14.16 -16.40
N ILE A 12 -36.73 -13.80 -15.81
CA ILE A 12 -37.16 -14.31 -14.49
C ILE A 12 -38.12 -15.45 -14.67
N SER A 13 -37.75 -16.63 -14.16
CA SER A 13 -38.59 -17.84 -14.10
C SER A 13 -39.05 -18.10 -12.67
N TYR A 14 -40.34 -18.30 -12.48
CA TYR A 14 -40.94 -18.56 -11.16
C TYR A 14 -42.25 -19.36 -11.27
N ALA A 15 -42.74 -19.90 -10.16
CA ALA A 15 -44.06 -20.59 -10.13
C ALA A 15 -45.17 -19.60 -9.73
N HIS A 16 -46.31 -19.69 -10.41
CA HIS A 16 -47.53 -18.94 -10.06
C HIS A 16 -48.21 -19.58 -8.84
N THR A 17 -47.58 -19.53 -7.67
CA THR A 17 -48.02 -20.20 -6.45
C THR A 17 -49.25 -19.52 -5.86
N ASN A 18 -49.18 -18.19 -5.67
CA ASN A 18 -50.25 -17.35 -5.20
C ASN A 18 -50.00 -15.88 -5.58
N GLU A 19 -51.00 -15.02 -5.35
CA GLU A 19 -50.92 -13.60 -5.74
C GLU A 19 -49.86 -12.83 -4.95
N GLU A 20 -49.59 -13.19 -3.68
CA GLU A 20 -48.52 -12.58 -2.87
C GLU A 20 -47.14 -12.89 -3.45
N HIS A 21 -46.90 -14.14 -3.84
CA HIS A 21 -45.64 -14.55 -4.48
C HIS A 21 -45.43 -13.84 -5.81
N LYS A 22 -46.48 -13.76 -6.66
CA LYS A 22 -46.42 -13.02 -7.94
C LYS A 22 -46.04 -11.55 -7.71
N LYS A 23 -46.73 -10.88 -6.78
CA LYS A 23 -46.44 -9.49 -6.47
C LYS A 23 -44.99 -9.27 -5.97
N ARG A 24 -44.51 -10.17 -5.15
CA ARG A 24 -43.09 -10.13 -4.68
C ARG A 24 -42.12 -10.30 -5.85
N VAL A 25 -42.37 -11.21 -6.77
CA VAL A 25 -41.56 -11.39 -7.98
C VAL A 25 -41.58 -10.15 -8.87
N GLU A 26 -42.74 -9.49 -9.01
CA GLU A 26 -42.84 -8.20 -9.72
C GLU A 26 -42.01 -7.10 -9.02
N GLU A 27 -42.04 -7.04 -7.69
CA GLU A 27 -41.22 -6.08 -6.89
C GLU A 27 -39.72 -6.36 -7.08
N ILE A 28 -39.29 -7.62 -7.06
CA ILE A 28 -37.90 -8.01 -7.35
C ILE A 28 -37.50 -7.62 -8.79
N GLY A 29 -38.38 -7.87 -9.76
CA GLY A 29 -38.15 -7.48 -11.16
C GLY A 29 -38.00 -5.96 -11.31
N ASN A 30 -38.87 -5.16 -10.67
CA ASN A 30 -38.79 -3.71 -10.68
C ASN A 30 -37.45 -3.22 -10.08
N GLU A 31 -36.99 -3.84 -9.01
CA GLU A 31 -35.73 -3.49 -8.39
C GLU A 31 -34.53 -3.80 -9.29
N LEU A 32 -34.52 -4.95 -9.96
CA LEU A 32 -33.48 -5.29 -10.95
C LEU A 32 -33.49 -4.33 -12.14
N MET A 33 -34.67 -3.87 -12.58
CA MET A 33 -34.77 -2.81 -13.61
C MET A 33 -34.18 -1.49 -13.12
N TYR A 34 -34.44 -1.12 -11.88
CA TYR A 34 -33.83 0.07 -11.25
C TYR A 34 -32.31 -0.04 -11.19
N LEU A 35 -31.77 -1.25 -10.97
CA LEU A 35 -30.35 -1.55 -10.97
C LEU A 35 -29.71 -1.66 -12.37
N GLY A 36 -30.46 -1.38 -13.44
CA GLY A 36 -29.94 -1.22 -14.80
C GLY A 36 -30.08 -2.43 -15.71
N PHE A 37 -30.85 -3.45 -15.32
CA PHE A 37 -31.11 -4.62 -16.17
C PHE A 37 -32.39 -4.47 -16.97
N ASP A 38 -32.45 -5.06 -18.19
CA ASP A 38 -33.66 -5.23 -18.95
C ASP A 38 -34.36 -6.54 -18.50
N VAL A 39 -35.40 -6.42 -17.68
CA VAL A 39 -36.04 -7.57 -17.04
C VAL A 39 -37.19 -8.10 -17.92
N ILE A 40 -37.10 -9.38 -18.25
CA ILE A 40 -38.15 -10.13 -18.97
C ILE A 40 -38.92 -10.95 -17.94
N LEU A 41 -40.19 -10.52 -17.69
CA LEU A 41 -41.11 -11.18 -16.78
C LEU A 41 -42.38 -11.50 -17.54
N ASP A 42 -42.99 -12.66 -17.31
CA ASP A 42 -44.19 -13.10 -18.00
C ASP A 42 -45.34 -12.10 -17.87
N ALA A 43 -45.54 -11.54 -16.68
CA ALA A 43 -46.57 -10.53 -16.42
C ALA A 43 -46.46 -9.28 -17.32
N TRP A 44 -45.29 -8.96 -17.81
CA TRP A 44 -45.01 -7.74 -18.59
C TRP A 44 -44.77 -8.03 -20.08
N SER A 45 -44.18 -9.17 -20.39
CA SER A 45 -43.60 -9.45 -21.70
C SER A 45 -44.50 -10.33 -22.56
N PHE A 46 -45.51 -11.05 -21.96
CA PHE A 46 -46.33 -12.00 -22.69
C PHE A 46 -47.71 -11.44 -22.99
N LYS A 47 -48.15 -11.59 -24.24
CA LYS A 47 -49.48 -11.18 -24.67
C LYS A 47 -50.46 -12.36 -24.61
N LYS A 48 -51.71 -12.07 -24.26
CA LYS A 48 -52.79 -13.09 -24.30
C LYS A 48 -52.91 -13.67 -25.71
N GLY A 49 -52.84 -15.01 -25.83
CA GLY A 49 -52.89 -15.72 -27.08
C GLY A 49 -51.54 -16.17 -27.68
N GLU A 50 -50.44 -15.78 -27.09
CA GLU A 50 -49.10 -16.30 -27.44
C GLU A 50 -48.91 -17.70 -26.84
N ASP A 51 -48.08 -18.52 -27.51
CA ASP A 51 -47.65 -19.82 -26.98
C ASP A 51 -46.59 -19.59 -25.90
N LEU A 52 -47.02 -19.76 -24.64
CA LEU A 52 -46.19 -19.54 -23.46
C LEU A 52 -44.90 -20.38 -23.52
N ASN A 53 -45.01 -21.67 -23.85
CA ASN A 53 -43.86 -22.57 -23.85
C ASN A 53 -42.82 -22.15 -24.89
N LYS A 54 -43.29 -21.77 -26.08
CA LYS A 54 -42.39 -21.31 -27.16
C LYS A 54 -41.66 -20.01 -26.79
N LYS A 55 -42.36 -19.10 -26.12
CA LYS A 55 -41.75 -17.85 -25.66
C LYS A 55 -40.71 -18.08 -24.55
N MET A 56 -41.01 -18.94 -23.60
CA MET A 56 -40.09 -19.33 -22.55
C MET A 56 -38.83 -19.99 -23.10
N GLU A 57 -38.94 -20.90 -24.07
CA GLU A 57 -37.81 -21.47 -24.81
C GLU A 57 -36.96 -20.37 -25.45
N GLN A 58 -37.61 -19.45 -26.15
CA GLN A 58 -36.92 -18.34 -26.82
C GLN A 58 -36.15 -17.47 -25.82
N TYR A 59 -36.76 -17.08 -24.70
CA TYR A 59 -36.10 -16.23 -23.70
C TYR A 59 -35.00 -16.99 -22.96
N ALA A 60 -35.17 -18.28 -22.67
CA ALA A 60 -34.09 -19.09 -22.08
C ALA A 60 -32.85 -19.18 -22.98
N ASP A 61 -33.05 -19.19 -24.32
CA ASP A 61 -31.94 -19.27 -25.27
C ASP A 61 -31.30 -17.90 -25.61
N THR A 62 -32.07 -16.81 -25.50
CA THR A 62 -31.63 -15.48 -25.96
C THR A 62 -31.29 -14.52 -24.86
N SER A 63 -31.64 -14.81 -23.61
CA SER A 63 -31.32 -13.93 -22.48
C SER A 63 -29.87 -14.03 -22.08
N ASP A 64 -29.28 -12.89 -21.72
CA ASP A 64 -27.92 -12.83 -21.20
C ASP A 64 -27.86 -13.58 -19.86
N ASN A 65 -28.91 -13.46 -19.00
CA ASN A 65 -28.98 -14.09 -17.68
C ASN A 65 -30.40 -14.65 -17.44
N ILE A 66 -30.47 -15.73 -16.68
CA ILE A 66 -31.71 -16.37 -16.24
C ILE A 66 -31.71 -16.39 -14.71
N LEU A 67 -32.70 -15.78 -14.09
CA LEU A 67 -32.93 -15.82 -12.65
C LEU A 67 -34.12 -16.68 -12.32
N ILE A 68 -33.93 -17.78 -11.63
CA ILE A 68 -35.00 -18.65 -11.16
C ILE A 68 -35.33 -18.25 -9.72
N ILE A 69 -36.58 -17.82 -9.47
CA ILE A 69 -37.09 -17.57 -8.13
C ILE A 69 -37.92 -18.78 -7.70
N GLY A 70 -37.32 -19.61 -6.84
CA GLY A 70 -37.86 -20.89 -6.46
C GLY A 70 -38.45 -20.94 -5.05
N ASP A 71 -39.71 -21.42 -4.98
CA ASP A 71 -40.37 -21.86 -3.77
C ASP A 71 -40.59 -23.39 -3.82
N LYS A 72 -41.20 -23.97 -2.80
CA LYS A 72 -41.52 -25.44 -2.77
C LYS A 72 -42.33 -25.86 -3.96
N ASN A 73 -43.31 -25.07 -4.39
CA ASN A 73 -44.16 -25.37 -5.53
C ASN A 73 -43.38 -25.39 -6.86
N TYR A 74 -42.45 -24.44 -7.06
CA TYR A 74 -41.52 -24.43 -8.20
C TYR A 74 -40.70 -25.72 -8.22
N VAL A 75 -40.08 -26.08 -7.09
CA VAL A 75 -39.20 -27.25 -6.99
C VAL A 75 -39.94 -28.55 -7.22
N GLU A 76 -41.18 -28.69 -6.69
CA GLU A 76 -42.01 -29.87 -6.90
C GLU A 76 -42.36 -30.04 -8.38
N LYS A 77 -42.82 -28.96 -9.05
CA LYS A 77 -43.14 -28.97 -10.48
C LYS A 77 -41.89 -29.23 -11.34
N ALA A 78 -40.77 -28.63 -11.01
CA ALA A 78 -39.51 -28.81 -11.73
C ALA A 78 -39.01 -30.27 -11.65
N ASN A 79 -39.06 -30.87 -10.43
CA ASN A 79 -38.62 -32.24 -10.21
C ASN A 79 -39.56 -33.29 -10.82
N ASN A 80 -40.88 -33.04 -10.80
CA ASN A 80 -41.89 -33.97 -11.35
C ASN A 80 -42.11 -33.78 -12.84
N ARG A 81 -41.52 -32.78 -13.47
CA ARG A 81 -41.73 -32.42 -14.88
C ARG A 81 -43.18 -32.16 -15.24
N GLU A 82 -43.97 -31.72 -14.28
CA GLU A 82 -45.39 -31.40 -14.44
C GLU A 82 -45.55 -29.91 -14.79
N SER A 83 -46.48 -29.59 -15.70
CA SER A 83 -46.82 -28.25 -16.17
C SER A 83 -45.68 -27.47 -16.89
N GLY A 84 -45.87 -26.16 -17.15
CA GLY A 84 -44.91 -25.29 -17.83
C GLY A 84 -43.54 -25.24 -17.15
N VAL A 85 -43.52 -25.12 -15.82
CA VAL A 85 -42.26 -25.09 -15.01
C VAL A 85 -41.45 -26.37 -15.16
N GLY A 86 -42.12 -27.56 -15.28
CA GLY A 86 -41.43 -28.83 -15.51
C GLY A 86 -40.75 -28.90 -16.88
N LYS A 87 -41.35 -28.30 -17.91
CA LYS A 87 -40.73 -28.18 -19.24
C LYS A 87 -39.58 -27.20 -19.26
N GLU A 88 -39.72 -26.06 -18.60
CA GLU A 88 -38.65 -25.09 -18.43
C GLU A 88 -37.42 -25.71 -17.73
N SER A 89 -37.66 -26.54 -16.72
CA SER A 89 -36.55 -27.19 -16.02
C SER A 89 -35.72 -28.10 -16.94
N VAL A 90 -36.34 -28.70 -17.96
CA VAL A 90 -35.61 -29.46 -18.98
C VAL A 90 -34.79 -28.54 -19.87
N ILE A 91 -35.38 -27.43 -20.32
CA ILE A 91 -34.72 -26.43 -21.17
C ILE A 91 -33.53 -25.84 -20.40
N PHE A 92 -33.76 -25.42 -19.16
CA PHE A 92 -32.68 -24.86 -18.31
C PHE A 92 -31.61 -25.90 -18.01
N THR A 93 -31.96 -27.17 -17.79
CA THR A 93 -30.96 -28.24 -17.59
C THR A 93 -30.10 -28.41 -18.84
N ASP A 94 -30.69 -28.43 -20.04
CA ASP A 94 -29.95 -28.55 -21.29
C ASP A 94 -29.10 -27.32 -21.58
N SER A 95 -29.60 -26.12 -21.31
CA SER A 95 -28.87 -24.87 -21.44
C SER A 95 -27.74 -24.83 -20.42
N TYR A 96 -27.99 -25.22 -19.18
CA TYR A 96 -26.96 -25.30 -18.13
C TYR A 96 -25.84 -26.26 -18.50
N MET A 97 -26.17 -27.46 -18.98
CA MET A 97 -25.17 -28.44 -19.41
C MET A 97 -24.37 -27.98 -20.63
N ARG A 98 -25.03 -27.29 -21.59
CA ARG A 98 -24.34 -26.68 -22.73
C ARG A 98 -23.42 -25.54 -22.31
N ASN A 99 -23.83 -24.71 -21.37
CA ASN A 99 -23.07 -23.57 -20.90
C ASN A 99 -21.89 -24.00 -20.01
N LEU A 100 -22.04 -25.03 -19.18
CA LEU A 100 -20.95 -25.66 -18.48
C LEU A 100 -19.84 -26.14 -19.43
N SER A 101 -20.22 -26.77 -20.54
CA SER A 101 -19.23 -27.22 -21.54
C SER A 101 -18.55 -26.08 -22.27
N ARG A 102 -19.12 -24.86 -22.26
CA ARG A 102 -18.56 -23.63 -22.85
C ARG A 102 -17.94 -22.68 -21.83
N ASN A 103 -17.84 -23.06 -20.54
CA ASN A 103 -17.46 -22.18 -19.43
C ASN A 103 -18.35 -20.92 -19.27
N GLN A 104 -19.63 -21.01 -19.70
CA GLN A 104 -20.62 -19.95 -19.55
C GLN A 104 -21.73 -20.45 -18.63
N ASN A 105 -21.87 -19.91 -17.45
CA ASN A 105 -22.98 -20.19 -16.54
C ASN A 105 -23.78 -18.89 -16.37
N ASN A 106 -24.98 -18.85 -16.96
CA ASN A 106 -25.89 -17.71 -16.92
C ASN A 106 -27.22 -18.03 -16.21
N ILE A 107 -27.30 -19.14 -15.49
CA ILE A 107 -28.47 -19.52 -14.72
C ILE A 107 -28.21 -19.35 -13.24
N TYR A 108 -28.97 -18.49 -12.60
CA TYR A 108 -28.89 -18.13 -11.21
C TYR A 108 -30.16 -18.57 -10.49
N TYR A 109 -30.00 -18.96 -9.21
CA TYR A 109 -31.13 -19.44 -8.41
C TYR A 109 -31.27 -18.59 -7.13
N ALA A 110 -32.50 -18.16 -6.88
CA ALA A 110 -32.91 -17.49 -5.66
C ALA A 110 -33.98 -18.36 -4.97
N TYR A 111 -33.70 -18.81 -3.75
CA TYR A 111 -34.67 -19.58 -2.98
C TYR A 111 -35.40 -18.68 -2.00
N THR A 112 -36.71 -18.88 -1.92
CA THR A 112 -37.61 -18.12 -1.02
C THR A 112 -38.00 -18.92 0.23
N GLU A 113 -37.63 -20.21 0.30
CA GLU A 113 -37.97 -21.10 1.39
C GLU A 113 -36.82 -22.05 1.69
N VAL A 114 -36.78 -22.55 2.94
CA VAL A 114 -35.93 -23.65 3.36
C VAL A 114 -36.74 -24.89 3.71
N ASP A 115 -36.10 -26.04 3.71
CA ASP A 115 -36.71 -27.30 4.17
C ASP A 115 -36.69 -27.41 5.70
N GLU A 116 -37.15 -28.57 6.23
CA GLU A 116 -37.19 -28.82 7.70
C GLU A 116 -35.83 -28.90 8.34
N GLU A 117 -34.77 -29.11 7.57
CA GLU A 117 -33.39 -29.18 7.99
C GLU A 117 -32.66 -27.81 7.83
N GLY A 118 -33.40 -26.77 7.39
CA GLY A 118 -32.86 -25.43 7.16
C GLY A 118 -32.05 -25.31 5.85
N GLN A 119 -32.14 -26.29 4.95
CA GLN A 119 -31.44 -26.25 3.67
C GLN A 119 -32.27 -25.53 2.59
N PRO A 120 -31.62 -24.85 1.61
CA PRO A 120 -32.32 -24.20 0.51
C PRO A 120 -33.19 -25.17 -0.26
N VAL A 121 -34.46 -24.84 -0.44
CA VAL A 121 -35.35 -25.58 -1.33
C VAL A 121 -34.97 -25.27 -2.75
N MET A 122 -34.42 -26.29 -3.48
CA MET A 122 -33.95 -26.09 -4.87
C MET A 122 -34.11 -27.34 -5.73
N PRO A 123 -34.30 -27.18 -7.07
CA PRO A 123 -34.40 -28.28 -8.00
C PRO A 123 -33.17 -29.18 -7.99
N ARG A 124 -33.34 -30.47 -8.23
CA ARG A 124 -32.27 -31.47 -8.21
C ARG A 124 -31.10 -31.13 -9.13
N TYR A 125 -31.38 -30.53 -10.30
CA TYR A 125 -30.38 -30.19 -11.30
C TYR A 125 -29.52 -28.95 -10.92
N LEU A 126 -29.94 -28.18 -9.92
CA LEU A 126 -29.18 -27.03 -9.38
C LEU A 126 -28.50 -27.31 -8.03
N LYS A 127 -28.71 -28.53 -7.46
CA LYS A 127 -28.07 -28.87 -6.18
C LYS A 127 -26.55 -28.78 -6.29
N GLY A 128 -25.95 -28.04 -5.34
CA GLY A 128 -24.50 -27.80 -5.30
C GLY A 128 -24.09 -26.47 -5.91
N ASN A 129 -24.98 -25.71 -6.53
CA ASN A 129 -24.72 -24.35 -6.96
C ASN A 129 -24.88 -23.35 -5.79
N PHE A 130 -24.16 -22.24 -5.85
CA PHE A 130 -24.46 -21.09 -4.99
C PHE A 130 -25.82 -20.51 -5.37
N ALA A 131 -26.61 -20.13 -4.36
CA ALA A 131 -27.94 -19.57 -4.54
C ALA A 131 -28.11 -18.33 -3.67
N PHE A 132 -28.95 -17.40 -4.15
CA PHE A 132 -29.29 -16.19 -3.39
C PHE A 132 -30.40 -16.49 -2.38
N ASP A 133 -30.22 -16.02 -1.16
CA ASP A 133 -31.16 -16.23 -0.06
C ASP A 133 -32.22 -15.12 -0.04
N PHE A 134 -33.44 -15.46 -0.44
CA PHE A 134 -34.64 -14.62 -0.41
C PHE A 134 -35.65 -15.08 0.64
N THR A 135 -35.24 -15.77 1.69
CA THR A 135 -36.15 -16.20 2.77
C THR A 135 -36.70 -15.04 3.59
N ASP A 136 -35.92 -13.98 3.75
CA ASP A 136 -36.34 -12.76 4.45
C ASP A 136 -36.76 -11.66 3.46
N LYS A 137 -38.07 -11.42 3.36
CA LYS A 137 -38.67 -10.41 2.46
C LYS A 137 -38.16 -8.97 2.72
N ILE A 138 -37.80 -8.66 3.96
CA ILE A 138 -37.30 -7.31 4.32
C ILE A 138 -36.00 -7.00 3.63
N ARG A 139 -35.22 -8.03 3.29
CA ARG A 139 -33.90 -7.91 2.68
C ARG A 139 -33.91 -8.10 1.15
N ASP A 140 -35.07 -8.15 0.51
CA ASP A 140 -35.15 -8.36 -0.95
C ASP A 140 -34.36 -7.31 -1.72
N PHE A 141 -34.38 -6.05 -1.30
CA PHE A 141 -33.56 -4.99 -1.89
C PHE A 141 -32.05 -5.30 -1.85
N GLU A 142 -31.53 -5.65 -0.66
CA GLU A 142 -30.12 -6.01 -0.49
C GLU A 142 -29.73 -7.23 -1.37
N LYS A 143 -30.68 -8.16 -1.54
CA LYS A 143 -30.46 -9.36 -2.35
C LYS A 143 -30.49 -9.07 -3.85
N CYS A 144 -31.29 -8.12 -4.29
CA CYS A 144 -31.25 -7.64 -5.66
C CYS A 144 -29.91 -6.93 -5.95
N GLU A 145 -29.36 -6.15 -5.02
CA GLU A 145 -28.04 -5.57 -5.15
C GLU A 145 -26.94 -6.65 -5.20
N GLU A 146 -27.05 -7.72 -4.42
CA GLU A 146 -26.13 -8.86 -4.46
C GLU A 146 -26.14 -9.56 -5.83
N ILE A 147 -27.34 -9.74 -6.42
CA ILE A 147 -27.49 -10.24 -7.79
C ILE A 147 -26.80 -9.26 -8.76
N ALA A 148 -27.11 -7.98 -8.70
CA ALA A 148 -26.55 -6.99 -9.61
C ALA A 148 -25.02 -6.98 -9.57
N ARG A 149 -24.43 -6.97 -8.38
CA ARG A 149 -22.97 -7.05 -8.20
C ARG A 149 -22.37 -8.31 -8.81
N THR A 150 -23.08 -9.44 -8.67
CA THR A 150 -22.65 -10.73 -9.26
C THR A 150 -22.66 -10.67 -10.78
N LEU A 151 -23.71 -10.10 -11.37
CA LEU A 151 -23.89 -10.04 -12.82
C LEU A 151 -22.99 -8.98 -13.48
N TYR A 152 -22.65 -7.90 -12.79
CA TYR A 152 -21.70 -6.89 -13.25
C TYR A 152 -20.24 -7.22 -12.93
N ASP A 153 -19.96 -8.36 -12.27
CA ASP A 153 -18.61 -8.75 -11.79
C ASP A 153 -17.98 -7.71 -10.84
N GLU A 154 -18.83 -7.07 -10.02
CA GLU A 154 -18.44 -6.07 -9.02
C GLU A 154 -18.69 -6.58 -7.58
N PRO A 155 -17.96 -7.57 -7.10
CA PRO A 155 -18.18 -8.14 -5.77
C PRO A 155 -17.92 -7.12 -4.67
N LEU A 156 -18.67 -7.21 -3.55
CA LEU A 156 -18.46 -6.39 -2.35
C LEU A 156 -17.01 -6.48 -1.82
N ILE A 157 -16.41 -7.65 -1.93
CA ILE A 157 -15.02 -7.89 -1.58
C ILE A 157 -14.26 -8.24 -2.85
N PRO A 158 -13.66 -7.24 -3.53
CA PRO A 158 -12.94 -7.50 -4.77
C PRO A 158 -11.71 -8.40 -4.52
N LYS A 159 -11.46 -9.32 -5.41
CA LYS A 159 -10.28 -10.18 -5.36
C LYS A 159 -9.02 -9.31 -5.44
N PRO A 160 -8.09 -9.39 -4.49
CA PRO A 160 -6.84 -8.64 -4.56
C PRO A 160 -6.07 -8.94 -5.84
N LYS A 161 -5.41 -7.91 -6.39
CA LYS A 161 -4.54 -8.09 -7.56
C LYS A 161 -3.42 -9.09 -7.25
N ILE A 162 -3.14 -9.98 -8.20
CA ILE A 162 -2.02 -10.92 -8.07
C ILE A 162 -0.72 -10.12 -8.07
N GLY A 163 0.06 -10.25 -6.99
CA GLY A 163 1.38 -9.63 -6.88
C GLY A 163 2.38 -10.26 -7.86
N LYS A 164 3.48 -9.54 -8.14
CA LYS A 164 4.59 -10.10 -8.92
C LYS A 164 5.18 -11.31 -8.18
N LYS A 165 5.62 -12.33 -8.95
CA LYS A 165 6.33 -13.49 -8.40
C LYS A 165 7.57 -13.00 -7.65
N PRO A 166 7.75 -13.35 -6.35
CA PRO A 166 8.93 -12.96 -5.60
C PRO A 166 10.20 -13.57 -6.24
N ASP A 167 11.27 -12.80 -6.27
CA ASP A 167 12.60 -13.35 -6.56
C ASP A 167 13.10 -14.02 -5.27
N PHE A 168 13.16 -15.33 -5.25
CA PHE A 168 13.59 -16.10 -4.09
C PHE A 168 15.12 -16.26 -4.00
N ALA A 169 15.87 -15.86 -5.02
CA ALA A 169 17.31 -16.08 -5.09
C ALA A 169 18.12 -15.05 -4.29
N ASN A 170 17.60 -13.83 -4.04
CA ASN A 170 18.37 -12.70 -3.53
C ASN A 170 17.68 -11.92 -2.39
N ILE A 171 16.70 -12.47 -1.66
CA ILE A 171 15.91 -11.64 -0.76
C ILE A 171 15.98 -12.13 0.69
N VAL A 172 16.72 -11.40 1.51
CA VAL A 172 16.36 -11.22 2.92
C VAL A 172 15.15 -10.26 2.95
N SER A 173 13.98 -10.76 2.63
CA SER A 173 12.78 -9.94 2.78
C SER A 173 12.17 -10.24 4.12
N LEU A 174 12.19 -9.25 5.00
CA LEU A 174 11.50 -9.31 6.27
C LEU A 174 10.01 -9.60 6.03
N ARG A 175 9.47 -10.66 6.64
CA ARG A 175 8.05 -11.02 6.48
C ARG A 175 7.14 -9.91 6.96
N SER A 176 7.50 -9.28 8.06
CA SER A 176 6.82 -8.13 8.65
C SER A 176 6.76 -6.94 7.70
N ALA A 177 7.84 -6.61 6.99
CA ALA A 177 7.84 -5.54 5.99
C ALA A 177 6.86 -5.80 4.84
N LYS A 178 6.82 -7.04 4.32
CA LYS A 178 5.83 -7.41 3.28
C LYS A 178 4.38 -7.32 3.79
N ARG A 179 4.16 -7.59 5.06
CA ARG A 179 2.84 -7.41 5.68
C ARG A 179 2.50 -5.93 5.79
N ILE A 180 3.45 -5.07 6.17
CA ILE A 180 3.28 -3.61 6.18
C ILE A 180 2.91 -3.10 4.78
N GLU A 181 3.63 -3.50 3.74
CA GLU A 181 3.36 -3.10 2.35
C GLU A 181 1.94 -3.43 1.90
N ARG A 182 1.38 -4.54 2.36
CA ARG A 182 0.05 -5.05 1.97
C ARG A 182 -1.08 -4.57 2.87
N SER A 183 -0.77 -4.06 4.06
CA SER A 183 -1.76 -3.63 5.04
C SER A 183 -2.35 -2.27 4.65
N GLU A 184 -3.65 -2.10 4.82
CA GLU A 184 -4.31 -0.79 4.73
C GLU A 184 -4.02 0.04 5.97
N GLU A 185 -4.04 -0.60 7.15
CA GLU A 185 -3.68 0.00 8.42
C GLU A 185 -2.53 -0.75 9.09
N ILE A 186 -1.58 0.00 9.63
CA ILE A 186 -0.41 -0.56 10.30
C ILE A 186 -0.67 -0.60 11.80
N SER A 187 -0.82 -1.81 12.35
CA SER A 187 -0.98 -2.00 13.79
C SER A 187 0.34 -1.83 14.54
N LYS A 188 0.27 -1.41 15.80
CA LYS A 188 1.45 -1.35 16.70
C LYS A 188 2.17 -2.71 16.81
N SER A 189 1.41 -3.80 16.81
CA SER A 189 1.97 -5.17 16.86
C SER A 189 2.80 -5.48 15.63
N LEU A 190 2.32 -5.11 14.42
CA LEU A 190 3.03 -5.33 13.17
C LEU A 190 4.30 -4.46 13.09
N LEU A 191 4.23 -3.24 13.60
CA LEU A 191 5.40 -2.37 13.67
C LEU A 191 6.48 -2.94 14.61
N ASN A 192 6.09 -3.45 15.78
CA ASN A 192 7.01 -4.10 16.71
C ASN A 192 7.63 -5.38 16.12
N GLU A 193 6.84 -6.18 15.40
CA GLU A 193 7.36 -7.35 14.67
C GLU A 193 8.43 -6.94 13.65
N TYR A 194 8.19 -5.86 12.90
CA TYR A 194 9.16 -5.33 11.95
C TYR A 194 10.46 -4.85 12.63
N ILE A 195 10.34 -4.16 13.76
CA ILE A 195 11.50 -3.71 14.56
C ILE A 195 12.37 -4.90 14.99
N GLU A 196 11.75 -5.96 15.51
CA GLU A 196 12.50 -7.14 15.99
C GLU A 196 13.13 -7.93 14.82
N ASP A 197 12.40 -8.12 13.71
CA ASP A 197 12.95 -8.71 12.49
C ASP A 197 14.17 -7.91 11.99
N LEU A 198 14.06 -6.58 11.94
CA LEU A 198 15.12 -5.70 11.48
C LEU A 198 16.35 -5.76 12.42
N LYS A 199 16.15 -5.75 13.73
CA LYS A 199 17.22 -5.90 14.73
C LYS A 199 17.96 -7.22 14.59
N MET A 200 17.23 -8.31 14.32
CA MET A 200 17.82 -9.62 14.12
C MET A 200 18.73 -9.63 12.90
N GLU A 201 18.27 -9.11 11.77
CA GLU A 201 19.04 -9.07 10.53
C GLU A 201 20.26 -8.14 10.63
N LEU A 202 20.11 -6.99 11.28
CA LEU A 202 21.23 -6.08 11.55
C LEU A 202 22.26 -6.72 12.50
N GLY A 203 21.81 -7.59 13.42
CA GLY A 203 22.71 -8.36 14.27
C GLY A 203 23.62 -9.31 13.51
N GLU A 204 23.11 -9.89 12.42
CA GLU A 204 23.95 -10.72 11.53
C GLU A 204 24.96 -9.85 10.74
N ILE A 205 24.55 -8.66 10.31
CA ILE A 205 25.45 -7.71 9.62
C ILE A 205 26.52 -7.21 10.58
N ASP A 206 26.19 -6.87 11.81
CA ASP A 206 27.15 -6.40 12.84
C ASP A 206 28.28 -7.42 13.08
N LYS A 207 28.02 -8.72 12.98
CA LYS A 207 29.05 -9.77 13.15
C LYS A 207 30.17 -9.67 12.10
N TYR A 208 29.89 -9.19 10.89
CA TYR A 208 30.90 -9.00 9.85
C TYR A 208 31.89 -7.88 10.20
N PHE A 209 31.40 -6.82 10.87
CA PHE A 209 32.26 -5.71 11.27
C PHE A 209 33.13 -6.04 12.48
N LEU A 210 32.73 -7.03 13.29
CA LEU A 210 33.51 -7.52 14.42
C LEU A 210 34.71 -8.39 14.00
N ASN A 211 34.49 -9.23 12.97
CA ASN A 211 35.52 -10.12 12.49
C ASN A 211 36.46 -9.38 11.54
N ARG A 212 37.57 -8.88 12.04
CA ARG A 212 38.61 -8.18 11.28
C ARG A 212 39.38 -9.08 10.29
N ASP A 213 38.96 -10.30 10.06
CA ASP A 213 39.56 -11.18 9.08
C ASP A 213 39.34 -10.57 7.69
N THR A 214 40.41 -10.07 7.12
CA THR A 214 40.46 -9.12 5.99
C THR A 214 39.98 -9.72 4.66
N ASP A 215 39.70 -11.00 4.61
CA ASP A 215 39.33 -11.72 3.39
C ASP A 215 37.82 -11.90 3.17
N THR A 216 36.98 -11.70 4.18
CA THR A 216 35.54 -11.74 4.03
C THR A 216 34.96 -10.35 3.82
N LYS A 217 34.52 -10.05 2.59
CA LYS A 217 33.76 -8.82 2.31
C LYS A 217 32.40 -8.87 3.03
N PRO A 218 31.96 -7.75 3.62
CA PRO A 218 30.62 -7.68 4.17
C PRO A 218 29.57 -8.04 3.11
N ASP A 219 28.50 -8.71 3.52
CA ASP A 219 27.36 -8.97 2.63
C ASP A 219 26.56 -7.69 2.42
N PHE A 220 27.06 -6.81 1.53
CA PHE A 220 26.40 -5.57 1.17
C PHE A 220 25.06 -5.80 0.49
N ALA A 221 24.87 -6.96 -0.16
CA ALA A 221 23.57 -7.31 -0.76
C ALA A 221 22.47 -7.42 0.30
N LYS A 222 22.83 -7.92 1.48
CA LYS A 222 21.88 -7.97 2.62
C LYS A 222 21.53 -6.57 3.10
N LEU A 223 22.50 -5.69 3.27
CA LEU A 223 22.24 -4.30 3.67
C LEU A 223 21.38 -3.57 2.63
N GLN A 224 21.70 -3.73 1.34
CA GLN A 224 20.92 -3.16 0.24
C GLN A 224 19.45 -3.67 0.27
N SER A 225 19.26 -4.98 0.49
CA SER A 225 17.92 -5.56 0.61
C SER A 225 17.13 -4.96 1.78
N LEU A 226 17.77 -4.76 2.94
CA LEU A 226 17.14 -4.12 4.10
C LEU A 226 16.79 -2.66 3.80
N MET A 227 17.67 -1.92 3.11
CA MET A 227 17.42 -0.54 2.72
C MET A 227 16.26 -0.42 1.74
N LYS A 228 16.14 -1.33 0.77
CA LYS A 228 14.98 -1.40 -0.12
C LYS A 228 13.68 -1.62 0.66
N THR A 229 13.72 -2.55 1.62
CA THR A 229 12.59 -2.82 2.51
C THR A 229 12.22 -1.58 3.33
N TRP A 230 13.22 -0.85 3.85
CA TRP A 230 13.01 0.41 4.57
C TRP A 230 12.26 1.44 3.73
N GLY A 231 12.67 1.63 2.48
CA GLY A 231 12.00 2.55 1.58
C GLY A 231 10.52 2.25 1.38
N ASN A 232 10.16 0.96 1.28
CA ASN A 232 8.78 0.54 1.16
C ASN A 232 7.99 0.80 2.46
N VAL A 233 8.62 0.59 3.61
CA VAL A 233 8.02 0.88 4.93
C VAL A 233 7.77 2.38 5.09
N VAL A 234 8.74 3.24 4.77
CA VAL A 234 8.59 4.70 4.85
C VAL A 234 7.44 5.20 3.98
N LYS A 235 7.27 4.65 2.76
CA LYS A 235 6.16 5.01 1.87
C LYS A 235 4.78 4.63 2.42
N LYS A 236 4.72 3.62 3.29
CA LYS A 236 3.47 3.10 3.88
C LYS A 236 3.15 3.68 5.25
N VAL A 237 4.17 3.99 6.05
CA VAL A 237 4.02 4.54 7.39
C VAL A 237 3.78 6.03 7.30
N SER A 238 2.53 6.45 7.32
CA SER A 238 2.15 7.86 7.19
C SER A 238 2.48 8.73 8.41
N LYS A 239 2.72 8.11 9.57
CA LYS A 239 2.99 8.82 10.82
C LYS A 239 4.48 8.93 11.09
N PRO A 240 5.08 10.14 11.09
CA PRO A 240 6.51 10.31 11.35
C PRO A 240 6.93 9.73 12.70
N ASN A 241 6.11 9.85 13.74
CA ASN A 241 6.38 9.29 15.05
C ASN A 241 6.57 7.77 15.06
N ASP A 242 5.94 7.03 14.16
CA ASP A 242 6.11 5.58 14.07
C ASP A 242 7.45 5.24 13.41
N ILE A 243 7.90 6.02 12.45
CA ILE A 243 9.27 5.93 11.88
C ILE A 243 10.31 6.29 12.94
N SER A 244 10.07 7.37 13.68
CA SER A 244 10.97 7.80 14.78
C SER A 244 11.13 6.71 15.85
N LYS A 245 10.06 5.98 16.21
CA LYS A 245 10.13 4.84 17.13
C LYS A 245 10.98 3.69 16.60
N ILE A 246 10.91 3.40 15.29
CA ILE A 246 11.77 2.38 14.70
C ILE A 246 13.23 2.81 14.83
N ILE A 247 13.54 4.05 14.45
CA ILE A 247 14.90 4.64 14.55
C ILE A 247 15.38 4.61 16.01
N GLU A 248 14.57 5.08 16.96
CA GLU A 248 14.87 5.04 18.38
C GLU A 248 15.20 3.62 18.86
N SER A 249 14.42 2.63 18.44
CA SER A 249 14.65 1.23 18.79
C SER A 249 15.98 0.68 18.24
N LEU A 250 16.44 1.20 17.09
CA LEU A 250 17.76 0.87 16.54
C LEU A 250 18.88 1.59 17.30
N LEU A 251 18.67 2.86 17.70
CA LEU A 251 19.62 3.60 18.51
C LEU A 251 19.87 2.91 19.86
N GLN A 252 18.84 2.39 20.51
CA GLN A 252 18.93 1.64 21.76
C GLN A 252 19.76 0.35 21.65
N ARG A 253 19.97 -0.15 20.42
CA ARG A 253 20.86 -1.29 20.15
C ARG A 253 22.34 -0.91 20.15
N ILE A 254 22.66 0.38 20.02
CA ILE A 254 24.03 0.90 19.93
C ILE A 254 24.53 1.22 21.34
N ASP A 255 25.23 0.27 21.97
CA ASP A 255 25.64 0.36 23.38
C ASP A 255 26.80 1.31 23.63
N ASP A 256 27.65 1.56 22.60
CA ASP A 256 28.86 2.36 22.73
C ASP A 256 29.24 3.10 21.44
N PHE A 257 29.57 4.36 21.55
CA PHE A 257 30.03 5.21 20.45
C PHE A 257 31.31 4.72 19.78
N SER A 258 32.23 4.20 20.60
CA SER A 258 33.59 3.79 20.19
C SER A 258 33.63 2.36 19.64
N SER A 259 32.61 1.55 19.92
CA SER A 259 32.58 0.16 19.53
C SER A 259 32.28 -0.01 18.04
N GLN A 260 33.14 -0.77 17.33
CA GLN A 260 32.90 -1.21 15.96
C GLN A 260 31.84 -2.32 15.88
N SER A 261 31.46 -2.87 17.03
CA SER A 261 30.55 -4.03 17.13
C SER A 261 29.17 -3.79 16.58
N LYS A 262 28.78 -2.54 16.36
CA LYS A 262 27.46 -2.13 15.87
C LYS A 262 27.52 -1.26 14.60
N ASP A 263 28.64 -1.32 13.88
CA ASP A 263 28.81 -0.47 12.70
C ASP A 263 27.78 -0.75 11.60
N GLY A 264 27.33 -2.00 11.43
CA GLY A 264 26.25 -2.33 10.52
C GLY A 264 24.93 -1.65 10.90
N THR A 265 24.57 -1.68 12.20
CA THR A 265 23.40 -0.98 12.73
C THR A 265 23.52 0.53 12.58
N LYS A 266 24.71 1.11 12.86
CA LYS A 266 24.98 2.56 12.71
C LYS A 266 24.79 3.01 11.27
N ILE A 267 25.39 2.29 10.31
CA ILE A 267 25.26 2.57 8.86
C ILE A 267 23.81 2.53 8.45
N PHE A 268 23.13 1.43 8.76
CA PHE A 268 21.73 1.28 8.39
C PHE A 268 20.89 2.44 8.95
N THR A 269 21.01 2.74 10.23
CA THR A 269 20.22 3.78 10.90
C THR A 269 20.47 5.15 10.28
N ARG A 270 21.74 5.47 9.96
CA ARG A 270 22.12 6.70 9.28
C ARG A 270 21.44 6.82 7.92
N ILE A 271 21.61 5.81 7.06
CA ILE A 271 21.06 5.83 5.71
C ILE A 271 19.54 5.82 5.74
N ALA A 272 18.94 5.05 6.66
CA ALA A 272 17.50 5.01 6.87
C ALA A 272 16.93 6.39 7.23
N PHE A 273 17.63 7.15 8.09
CA PHE A 273 17.24 8.50 8.45
C PHE A 273 17.34 9.45 7.24
N VAL A 274 18.47 9.42 6.51
CA VAL A 274 18.66 10.23 5.29
C VAL A 274 17.58 9.94 4.25
N TYR A 275 17.24 8.67 4.01
CA TYR A 275 16.18 8.28 3.07
C TYR A 275 14.80 8.75 3.52
N THR A 276 14.52 8.72 4.81
CA THR A 276 13.25 9.22 5.34
C THR A 276 13.11 10.73 5.10
N VAL A 277 14.17 11.48 5.34
CA VAL A 277 14.19 12.93 5.05
C VAL A 277 14.10 13.20 3.55
N ALA A 278 14.81 12.42 2.72
CA ALA A 278 14.75 12.54 1.26
C ALA A 278 13.32 12.28 0.73
N TYR A 279 12.64 11.27 1.27
CA TYR A 279 11.25 10.98 0.93
C TYR A 279 10.32 12.13 1.30
N ALA A 280 10.48 12.71 2.49
CA ALA A 280 9.69 13.84 2.93
C ALA A 280 9.95 15.12 2.09
N ILE A 281 11.20 15.38 1.70
CA ILE A 281 11.56 16.48 0.79
C ILE A 281 10.92 16.28 -0.58
N ASP A 282 10.96 15.06 -1.12
CA ASP A 282 10.39 14.75 -2.44
C ASP A 282 8.86 14.96 -2.49
N ASN A 283 8.20 14.65 -1.37
CA ASN A 283 6.75 14.86 -1.21
C ASN A 283 6.39 16.28 -0.71
N GLU A 284 7.35 17.17 -0.56
CA GLU A 284 7.18 18.52 0.03
C GLU A 284 6.52 18.49 1.43
N ASP A 285 6.68 17.40 2.18
CA ASP A 285 6.09 17.20 3.51
C ASP A 285 7.05 17.68 4.61
N PHE A 286 7.02 18.98 4.86
CA PHE A 286 7.90 19.59 5.87
C PHE A 286 7.36 19.43 7.29
N ASP A 287 6.06 19.20 7.46
CA ASP A 287 5.48 18.85 8.76
C ASP A 287 6.07 17.50 9.22
N TYR A 288 6.21 16.56 8.29
CA TYR A 288 6.86 15.28 8.53
C TYR A 288 8.33 15.44 8.96
N ILE A 289 9.07 16.32 8.27
CA ILE A 289 10.46 16.61 8.61
C ILE A 289 10.56 17.24 10.00
N GLU A 290 9.72 18.23 10.31
CA GLU A 290 9.67 18.86 11.62
C GLU A 290 9.46 17.85 12.74
N ASP A 291 8.48 16.95 12.57
CA ASP A 291 8.17 15.90 13.54
C ASP A 291 9.35 14.93 13.75
N LEU A 292 10.07 14.56 12.67
CA LEU A 292 11.27 13.72 12.78
C LEU A 292 12.39 14.38 13.60
N PHE A 293 12.64 15.66 13.37
CA PHE A 293 13.73 16.38 14.06
C PHE A 293 13.37 16.80 15.48
N LYS A 294 12.08 16.97 15.77
CA LYS A 294 11.58 17.34 17.10
C LYS A 294 11.19 16.14 17.97
N TYR A 295 11.28 14.94 17.43
CA TYR A 295 10.99 13.74 18.20
C TYR A 295 12.00 13.59 19.35
N ASP A 296 11.52 13.33 20.57
CA ASP A 296 12.33 13.10 21.75
C ASP A 296 12.91 11.69 21.75
N TYR A 297 13.98 11.48 20.98
CA TYR A 297 14.65 10.18 20.92
C TYR A 297 15.23 9.81 22.29
N PHE A 298 14.70 8.75 22.87
CA PHE A 298 15.12 8.27 24.16
C PHE A 298 16.35 7.37 24.04
N TYR A 299 17.41 7.70 24.77
CA TYR A 299 18.66 6.94 24.76
C TYR A 299 19.35 7.03 26.13
N ASP A 300 19.88 5.92 26.62
CA ASP A 300 20.61 5.84 27.89
C ASP A 300 19.84 6.47 29.07
N ASN A 301 18.56 6.09 29.19
CA ASN A 301 17.62 6.56 30.23
C ASN A 301 17.39 8.08 30.29
N ARG A 302 17.55 8.79 29.17
CA ARG A 302 17.28 10.23 29.04
C ARG A 302 16.72 10.59 27.67
N ASP A 303 15.99 11.69 27.62
CA ASP A 303 15.59 12.31 26.36
C ASP A 303 16.83 12.98 25.74
N ALA A 304 17.25 12.45 24.60
CA ALA A 304 18.46 12.92 23.91
C ALA A 304 18.13 13.72 22.64
N GLY A 305 16.88 13.65 22.18
CA GLY A 305 16.42 14.34 20.97
C GLY A 305 17.24 13.96 19.74
N PHE A 306 17.14 14.76 18.68
CA PHE A 306 17.85 14.53 17.42
C PHE A 306 19.38 14.49 17.57
N TYR A 307 19.94 15.10 18.61
CA TYR A 307 21.38 15.06 18.88
C TYR A 307 21.96 13.65 18.88
N ILE A 308 21.22 12.68 19.42
CA ILE A 308 21.70 11.30 19.51
C ILE A 308 21.88 10.64 18.13
N ILE A 309 21.05 10.98 17.16
CA ILE A 309 21.20 10.48 15.78
C ILE A 309 22.51 10.98 15.19
N SER A 310 22.82 12.26 15.38
CA SER A 310 24.05 12.87 14.87
C SER A 310 25.31 12.26 15.51
N MET A 311 25.20 11.79 16.74
CA MET A 311 26.31 11.19 17.47
C MET A 311 26.52 9.71 17.19
N LEU A 312 25.43 8.91 17.23
CA LEU A 312 25.51 7.46 17.18
C LEU A 312 25.61 6.90 15.77
N CYS A 313 25.09 7.63 14.78
CA CYS A 313 25.03 7.13 13.41
C CYS A 313 26.31 7.37 12.60
N ASN A 314 27.42 7.74 13.23
CA ASN A 314 28.73 7.82 12.59
C ASN A 314 29.49 6.51 12.81
N PRO A 315 29.62 5.62 11.81
CA PRO A 315 30.37 4.40 11.96
C PRO A 315 31.89 4.69 12.06
N ASN A 316 32.59 3.95 12.92
CA ASN A 316 34.02 4.20 13.22
C ASN A 316 34.94 3.92 12.02
N PHE A 317 34.50 3.22 10.99
CA PHE A 317 35.30 2.93 9.82
C PHE A 317 35.25 4.01 8.74
N ILE A 318 34.42 5.07 8.92
CA ILE A 318 34.36 6.21 7.99
C ILE A 318 35.67 7.00 7.98
N HIS A 319 36.38 6.99 9.11
CA HIS A 319 37.61 7.76 9.26
C HIS A 319 38.85 6.88 9.11
N VAL A 320 39.50 6.96 7.95
CA VAL A 320 40.90 6.54 7.80
C VAL A 320 41.73 7.82 7.66
N GLU A 321 42.55 8.12 8.67
CA GLU A 321 43.53 9.21 8.59
C GLU A 321 44.53 8.90 7.44
N SER A 322 44.51 9.70 6.40
CA SER A 322 45.58 9.74 5.44
C SER A 322 46.48 10.94 5.80
N HIS A 323 47.73 10.66 6.16
CA HIS A 323 48.71 11.70 6.47
C HIS A 323 49.09 12.62 5.32
N GLN A 324 48.60 12.32 4.07
CA GLN A 324 48.96 13.10 2.87
C GLN A 324 47.87 13.98 2.30
N PHE A 325 46.58 13.68 2.50
CA PHE A 325 45.49 14.35 1.77
C PHE A 325 44.30 14.75 2.66
N GLY A 326 44.40 14.74 3.98
CA GLY A 326 43.24 14.93 4.86
C GLY A 326 42.44 13.66 5.05
N TYR A 327 41.18 13.78 5.45
CA TYR A 327 40.33 12.63 5.71
C TYR A 327 40.00 11.91 4.40
N MET A 328 40.49 10.68 4.23
CA MET A 328 40.05 9.77 3.17
C MET A 328 39.02 8.79 3.74
N TYR A 329 37.92 8.61 3.00
CA TYR A 329 36.96 7.59 3.32
C TYR A 329 37.59 6.21 3.17
N SER A 330 37.21 5.26 4.06
CA SER A 330 37.69 3.90 3.91
C SER A 330 37.14 3.29 2.60
N PRO A 331 37.86 2.37 1.95
CA PRO A 331 37.34 1.64 0.80
C PRO A 331 35.99 0.98 1.07
N ARG A 332 35.73 0.55 2.32
CA ARG A 332 34.44 -0.02 2.74
C ARG A 332 33.31 0.99 2.70
N TYR A 333 33.58 2.24 3.00
CA TYR A 333 32.62 3.31 2.92
C TYR A 333 32.23 3.60 1.45
N LEU A 334 33.18 3.65 0.54
CA LEU A 334 32.93 3.82 -0.89
C LEU A 334 32.08 2.68 -1.47
N GLU A 335 32.24 1.46 -0.95
CA GLU A 335 31.40 0.32 -1.34
C GLU A 335 29.95 0.50 -0.86
N ILE A 336 29.74 1.07 0.32
CA ILE A 336 28.39 1.37 0.86
C ILE A 336 27.72 2.48 0.06
N GLU A 337 28.46 3.52 -0.29
CA GLU A 337 27.95 4.59 -1.15
C GLU A 337 27.56 4.08 -2.53
N ASP A 338 28.35 3.16 -3.11
CA ASP A 338 28.04 2.52 -4.37
C ASP A 338 26.69 1.74 -4.30
N ILE A 339 26.39 1.11 -3.17
CA ILE A 339 25.10 0.47 -2.93
C ILE A 339 23.96 1.51 -2.90
N ILE A 340 24.16 2.63 -2.22
CA ILE A 340 23.16 3.71 -2.13
C ILE A 340 22.90 4.32 -3.51
N VAL A 341 23.96 4.55 -4.28
CA VAL A 341 23.89 5.17 -5.60
C VAL A 341 23.27 4.25 -6.65
N ARG A 342 23.44 2.94 -6.52
CA ARG A 342 22.91 1.97 -7.47
C ARG A 342 21.46 1.60 -7.26
N ASP A 343 20.88 1.91 -6.11
CA ASP A 343 19.45 1.68 -5.87
C ASP A 343 18.62 2.73 -6.59
N ASN A 344 18.09 2.37 -7.76
CA ASN A 344 17.32 3.26 -8.63
C ASN A 344 15.92 3.63 -8.07
N GLU A 345 15.53 3.13 -6.91
CA GLU A 345 14.22 3.46 -6.30
C GLU A 345 14.19 4.85 -5.67
N TYR A 346 15.36 5.40 -5.35
CA TYR A 346 15.50 6.74 -4.80
C TYR A 346 16.22 7.67 -5.76
N ASN A 347 15.69 8.87 -5.93
CA ASN A 347 16.39 9.90 -6.67
C ASN A 347 17.63 10.33 -5.87
N ILE A 348 18.83 10.01 -6.38
CA ILE A 348 20.11 10.34 -5.77
C ILE A 348 20.20 11.82 -5.39
N ALA A 349 19.65 12.71 -6.23
CA ALA A 349 19.64 14.15 -5.94
C ALA A 349 18.86 14.47 -4.67
N ASN A 350 17.77 13.78 -4.39
CA ASN A 350 16.98 13.98 -3.18
C ASN A 350 17.69 13.40 -1.94
N VAL A 351 18.40 12.28 -2.09
CA VAL A 351 19.22 11.70 -0.99
C VAL A 351 20.36 12.65 -0.61
N PHE A 352 21.04 13.19 -1.60
CA PHE A 352 22.09 14.19 -1.39
C PHE A 352 21.54 15.47 -0.73
N GLU A 353 20.43 16.00 -1.24
CA GLU A 353 19.77 17.16 -0.67
C GLU A 353 19.40 16.93 0.79
N ALA A 354 18.89 15.74 1.12
CA ALA A 354 18.54 15.36 2.49
C ALA A 354 19.78 15.32 3.40
N ASP A 355 20.87 14.72 2.94
CA ASP A 355 22.11 14.61 3.72
C ASP A 355 22.72 15.99 4.00
N ILE A 356 22.74 16.88 2.99
CA ILE A 356 23.13 18.29 3.14
C ILE A 356 22.20 19.03 4.12
N PHE A 357 20.89 18.80 4.01
CA PHE A 357 19.93 19.43 4.91
C PHE A 357 20.14 18.99 6.36
N ILE A 358 20.37 17.69 6.60
CA ILE A 358 20.66 17.18 7.92
C ILE A 358 21.98 17.80 8.47
N GLN A 359 23.02 17.87 7.65
CA GLN A 359 24.26 18.53 8.05
C GLN A 359 24.03 19.99 8.41
N PHE A 360 23.26 20.70 7.61
CA PHE A 360 22.90 22.09 7.87
C PHE A 360 22.20 22.24 9.22
N VAL A 361 21.19 21.41 9.50
CA VAL A 361 20.49 21.43 10.78
C VAL A 361 21.45 21.13 11.92
N CYS A 362 22.31 20.13 11.78
CA CYS A 362 23.31 19.79 12.78
C CYS A 362 24.23 20.99 13.08
N LYS A 363 24.77 21.64 12.05
CA LYS A 363 25.65 22.81 12.22
C LYS A 363 24.95 23.99 12.90
N MET A 364 23.69 24.26 12.49
CA MET A 364 22.89 25.33 13.10
C MET A 364 22.54 25.06 14.57
N LEU A 365 22.44 23.79 14.97
CA LEU A 365 22.20 23.37 16.36
C LEU A 365 23.50 23.20 17.17
N GLY A 366 24.66 23.34 16.53
CA GLY A 366 25.97 23.17 17.21
C GLY A 366 26.39 21.69 17.32
N TYR A 367 25.87 20.81 16.46
CA TYR A 367 26.21 19.40 16.43
C TYR A 367 27.28 19.13 15.35
N ASP A 368 28.53 19.08 15.69
CA ASP A 368 29.65 19.05 14.73
C ASP A 368 30.01 17.66 14.19
N LYS A 369 29.18 16.65 14.43
CA LYS A 369 29.51 15.25 14.11
C LYS A 369 28.76 14.62 12.92
N TRP A 370 27.94 15.37 12.20
CA TRP A 370 27.34 14.88 10.98
C TRP A 370 28.23 15.23 9.78
N TYR A 371 28.72 14.22 9.10
CA TYR A 371 29.55 14.37 7.89
C TYR A 371 28.73 13.96 6.69
N VAL A 372 28.60 14.83 5.69
CA VAL A 372 27.92 14.52 4.42
C VAL A 372 28.69 13.45 3.69
N LEU A 373 27.98 12.53 3.06
CA LEU A 373 28.54 11.59 2.10
C LEU A 373 29.25 12.35 0.98
N ASP A 374 30.38 11.84 0.50
CA ASP A 374 31.32 12.59 -0.36
C ASP A 374 30.63 13.21 -1.59
N SER A 375 30.87 14.52 -1.80
CA SER A 375 30.41 15.27 -2.95
C SER A 375 30.89 14.70 -4.30
N ASP A 376 32.03 13.99 -4.33
CA ASP A 376 32.58 13.40 -5.53
C ASP A 376 31.76 12.23 -6.07
N ILE A 377 31.00 11.52 -5.20
CA ILE A 377 30.10 10.45 -5.64
C ILE A 377 28.92 11.04 -6.34
N TYR A 378 28.40 12.11 -5.85
CA TYR A 378 27.31 12.83 -6.49
C TYR A 378 27.75 13.51 -7.79
N SER A 379 29.01 13.91 -7.90
CA SER A 379 29.59 14.53 -9.13
C SER A 379 29.90 13.51 -10.22
N ARG A 380 30.14 12.23 -9.90
CA ARG A 380 30.42 11.17 -10.88
C ARG A 380 29.22 10.81 -11.74
N THR A 381 28.02 11.11 -11.31
CA THR A 381 26.85 11.04 -12.16
C THR A 381 26.77 12.33 -12.99
N ASN A 382 27.22 12.33 -14.25
CA ASN A 382 27.27 13.45 -15.20
C ASN A 382 25.92 14.22 -15.43
N LYS A 383 24.94 14.05 -14.55
CA LYS A 383 23.61 14.67 -14.59
C LYS A 383 23.33 15.57 -13.38
N PHE A 384 24.34 15.82 -12.55
CA PHE A 384 24.14 16.49 -11.27
C PHE A 384 24.16 18.01 -11.42
N SER A 385 23.00 18.61 -11.49
CA SER A 385 22.77 20.00 -11.11
C SER A 385 21.82 19.96 -9.94
N PRO A 386 22.28 20.14 -8.70
CA PRO A 386 21.39 20.09 -7.55
C PRO A 386 20.48 21.31 -7.57
N GLU A 387 19.29 21.12 -8.13
CA GLU A 387 18.19 21.98 -7.82
C GLU A 387 17.74 21.64 -6.41
N LEU A 388 18.37 22.23 -5.40
CA LEU A 388 18.01 22.01 -4.00
C LEU A 388 16.56 22.46 -3.80
N LYS A 389 15.62 21.52 -3.93
CA LYS A 389 14.16 21.75 -3.83
C LYS A 389 13.82 22.37 -2.47
N PHE A 390 14.50 21.95 -1.42
CA PHE A 390 14.37 22.51 -0.09
C PHE A 390 14.71 24.00 -0.06
N ILE A 391 15.88 24.40 -0.59
CA ILE A 391 16.30 25.81 -0.63
C ILE A 391 15.32 26.64 -1.44
N LYS A 392 14.87 26.13 -2.59
CA LYS A 392 13.81 26.78 -3.38
C LYS A 392 12.51 26.95 -2.61
N SER A 393 12.19 26.00 -1.75
CA SER A 393 10.97 26.04 -0.94
C SER A 393 10.99 27.10 0.15
N LEU A 394 12.19 27.53 0.61
CA LEU A 394 12.36 28.60 1.60
C LEU A 394 11.89 29.98 1.10
N LYS A 395 11.48 30.11 -0.17
CA LYS A 395 10.78 31.30 -0.67
C LYS A 395 9.34 31.41 -0.12
N ARG A 396 8.80 30.34 0.49
CA ARG A 396 7.46 30.29 1.09
C ARG A 396 7.55 30.54 2.59
N GLU A 397 6.92 31.57 3.10
CA GLU A 397 6.93 31.96 4.53
C GLU A 397 6.64 30.82 5.49
N ARG A 398 5.64 29.96 5.16
CA ARG A 398 5.33 28.75 5.97
C ARG A 398 6.54 27.83 6.12
N LYS A 399 7.29 27.61 5.03
CA LYS A 399 8.47 26.72 5.03
C LYS A 399 9.61 27.29 5.85
N VAL A 400 9.78 28.61 5.85
CA VAL A 400 10.75 29.31 6.71
C VAL A 400 10.38 29.15 8.17
N LYS A 401 9.11 29.30 8.54
CA LYS A 401 8.64 29.07 9.92
C LYS A 401 8.88 27.63 10.39
N GLN A 402 8.65 26.65 9.54
CA GLN A 402 8.95 25.24 9.85
C GLN A 402 10.45 25.02 10.05
N LEU A 403 11.30 25.59 9.20
CA LEU A 403 12.75 25.54 9.40
C LEU A 403 13.15 26.18 10.72
N PHE A 404 12.63 27.35 11.06
CA PHE A 404 12.95 28.02 12.35
C PHE A 404 12.50 27.17 13.53
N SER A 405 11.35 26.49 13.41
CA SER A 405 10.87 25.56 14.41
C SER A 405 11.85 24.39 14.63
N ILE A 406 12.39 23.79 13.56
CA ILE A 406 13.42 22.75 13.63
C ILE A 406 14.71 23.27 14.26
N LEU A 407 15.11 24.48 13.92
CA LEU A 407 16.36 25.10 14.37
C LEU A 407 16.27 25.79 15.74
N ASN A 408 15.09 25.80 16.37
CA ASN A 408 14.80 26.53 17.58
C ASN A 408 15.14 28.04 17.48
N LEU A 409 14.76 28.66 16.35
CA LEU A 409 14.96 30.07 16.06
C LEU A 409 13.65 30.85 16.14
N ASN A 410 13.73 32.11 16.54
CA ASN A 410 12.58 32.98 16.69
C ASN A 410 12.29 33.80 15.43
N ASP A 411 13.33 34.24 14.74
CA ASP A 411 13.19 35.14 13.61
C ASP A 411 14.35 35.05 12.59
N MET A 412 14.22 35.80 11.52
CA MET A 412 15.19 35.89 10.43
C MET A 412 16.51 36.56 10.89
N LYS A 413 16.48 37.43 11.91
CA LYS A 413 17.67 38.08 12.39
C LYS A 413 18.57 37.09 13.09
N GLU A 414 18.02 36.31 14.01
CA GLU A 414 18.73 35.22 14.70
C GLU A 414 19.29 34.19 13.71
N PHE A 415 18.52 33.85 12.68
CA PHE A 415 18.93 32.95 11.61
C PHE A 415 20.18 33.50 10.88
N LYS A 416 20.16 34.78 10.45
CA LYS A 416 21.29 35.44 9.78
C LYS A 416 22.53 35.55 10.68
N GLU A 417 22.37 35.87 11.96
CA GLU A 417 23.46 35.92 12.92
C GLU A 417 24.11 34.55 13.08
N LYS A 418 23.35 33.49 13.21
CA LYS A 418 23.88 32.12 13.31
C LYS A 418 24.61 31.69 12.04
N ILE A 419 24.02 31.92 10.86
CA ILE A 419 24.67 31.59 9.57
C ILE A 419 26.01 32.30 9.41
N ASN A 420 26.10 33.59 9.72
CA ASN A 420 27.31 34.36 9.57
C ASN A 420 28.46 33.89 10.49
N ASN A 421 28.12 33.21 11.58
CA ASN A 421 29.06 32.62 12.52
C ASN A 421 29.51 31.20 12.16
N LEU A 422 28.98 30.61 11.08
CA LEU A 422 29.39 29.28 10.64
C LEU A 422 30.55 29.37 9.64
N ASP A 423 31.69 28.80 9.99
CA ASP A 423 32.92 28.79 9.17
C ASP A 423 32.84 28.04 7.82
N TYR A 424 31.65 27.63 7.36
CA TYR A 424 31.48 26.75 6.20
C TYR A 424 30.69 27.40 5.03
N ILE A 425 31.41 28.14 4.23
CA ILE A 425 30.92 29.19 3.33
C ILE A 425 30.32 28.70 1.99
N LYS A 426 30.67 27.50 1.47
CA LYS A 426 30.27 27.14 0.10
C LYS A 426 28.79 26.80 -0.07
N LEU A 427 28.17 26.15 0.90
CA LEU A 427 26.76 25.80 0.83
C LEU A 427 25.85 27.02 1.04
N PHE A 428 26.27 27.94 1.89
CA PHE A 428 25.51 29.13 2.29
C PHE A 428 25.53 30.26 1.26
N SER A 429 26.57 30.33 0.40
CA SER A 429 26.56 31.25 -0.71
C SER A 429 25.41 31.00 -1.71
N VAL A 430 24.88 29.79 -1.73
CA VAL A 430 23.68 29.43 -2.51
C VAL A 430 22.42 29.92 -1.81
N ILE A 431 22.35 29.82 -0.48
CA ILE A 431 21.22 30.31 0.32
C ILE A 431 21.13 31.84 0.27
N GLU A 432 22.26 32.55 0.37
CA GLU A 432 22.31 34.01 0.26
C GLU A 432 21.95 34.54 -1.12
N LYS A 433 22.34 33.84 -2.19
CA LYS A 433 22.04 34.24 -3.57
C LYS A 433 20.58 34.02 -3.95
N GLU A 434 19.87 33.15 -3.28
CA GLU A 434 18.50 32.77 -3.59
C GLU A 434 17.45 33.56 -2.78
N ASN A 435 17.63 34.82 -2.44
CA ASN A 435 16.61 35.70 -1.83
C ASN A 435 15.58 34.93 -1.00
N ILE A 436 15.98 34.43 0.18
CA ILE A 436 15.04 33.87 1.14
C ILE A 436 13.99 34.94 1.45
N ALA A 437 12.70 34.56 1.47
CA ALA A 437 11.61 35.49 1.66
C ALA A 437 11.89 36.42 2.85
N THR A 438 12.27 37.63 2.55
CA THR A 438 12.38 38.69 3.54
C THR A 438 10.98 39.15 3.85
N GLU A 439 10.61 39.14 5.13
CA GLU A 439 9.43 39.85 5.60
C GLU A 439 9.43 41.26 5.00
N LYS A 440 8.33 41.58 4.27
CA LYS A 440 7.97 42.95 3.96
C LYS A 440 7.13 43.50 5.09
#